data_de8af34280b3bfb38b83cca3a29a82c2
#
_entry.id   de8af34280b3bfb38b83cca3a29a82c2
#
_cell.length_a   1.000
_cell.length_b   1.000
_cell.length_c   1.000
_cell.angle_alpha   90.00
_cell.angle_beta   90.00
_cell.angle_gamma   90.00
#
_symmetry.space_group_name_H-M   'P 1'
#
loop_
_entity.id
_entity.type
_entity.pdbx_description
1 polymer ?
#
loop_
_entity_poly.entity_id
_entity_poly.type
_entity_poly.pdbx_seq_one_letter_code
_entity_poly.pdbx_strand_id
1 'polypeptide(L)'
;MLLDVIYSICFNICLLVVLAFMMTKMDFVQRLLLNEEGGSEEGRGESVWQRLWEKVLLGVIFGVFCIISDYIGIQVTGALPNARVIGVLSAGFLGGPVSGFITTVIAAAHRYLIFPERISTVACVLSAIIHGIIGSFIGWKKKENRQYSNTFLLGVTFISEMIHIVLILLLTRPFDAAVEIVKIVIVPMVIINSVGMVIFFNVFKSIFNTED
;
A
#
# COMPACT_ATOMS: atom_id res chain seq x y z
N MET A 1 -1.14 22.73 -10.82
CA MET A 1 -2.05 21.82 -10.08
C MET A 1 -1.94 20.36 -10.54
N LEU A 2 -2.28 19.98 -11.80
CA LEU A 2 -2.13 18.57 -12.26
C LEU A 2 -0.67 18.10 -12.21
N LEU A 3 0.27 18.90 -12.66
CA LEU A 3 1.71 18.58 -12.59
C LEU A 3 2.20 18.41 -11.15
N ASP A 4 1.70 19.20 -10.22
CA ASP A 4 2.08 19.09 -8.80
C ASP A 4 1.58 17.78 -8.20
N VAL A 5 0.38 17.32 -8.59
CA VAL A 5 -0.16 16.01 -8.19
C VAL A 5 0.69 14.88 -8.73
N ILE A 6 1.05 14.92 -10.02
CA ILE A 6 1.92 13.93 -10.65
C ILE A 6 3.28 13.90 -9.94
N TYR A 7 3.88 15.07 -9.70
CA TYR A 7 5.16 15.16 -8.98
C TYR A 7 5.09 14.55 -7.58
N SER A 8 4.04 14.88 -6.81
CA SER A 8 3.81 14.35 -5.47
C SER A 8 3.70 12.81 -5.47
N ILE A 9 2.90 12.25 -6.39
CA ILE A 9 2.73 10.80 -6.47
C ILE A 9 4.03 10.12 -6.94
N CYS A 10 4.73 10.67 -7.93
CA CYS A 10 6.02 10.15 -8.36
C CYS A 10 7.07 10.19 -7.23
N PHE A 11 7.10 11.25 -6.43
CA PHE A 11 7.98 11.33 -5.28
C PHE A 11 7.66 10.25 -4.23
N ASN A 12 6.38 9.99 -3.97
CA ASN A 12 5.95 8.89 -3.10
C ASN A 12 6.41 7.51 -3.64
N ILE A 13 6.38 7.32 -4.97
CA ILE A 13 6.87 6.07 -5.58
C ILE A 13 8.39 5.95 -5.43
N CYS A 14 9.14 7.03 -5.60
CA CYS A 14 10.59 7.02 -5.34
C CYS A 14 10.89 6.64 -3.88
N LEU A 15 10.15 7.21 -2.92
CA LEU A 15 10.27 6.85 -1.51
C LEU A 15 9.96 5.36 -1.28
N LEU A 16 8.94 4.84 -1.95
CA LEU A 16 8.57 3.44 -1.84
C LEU A 16 9.65 2.51 -2.42
N VAL A 17 10.30 2.91 -3.51
CA VAL A 17 11.45 2.18 -4.09
C VAL A 17 12.64 2.16 -3.12
N VAL A 18 12.94 3.29 -2.48
CA VAL A 18 13.96 3.36 -1.43
C VAL A 18 13.59 2.45 -0.25
N LEU A 19 12.33 2.48 0.16
CA LEU A 19 11.82 1.58 1.20
C LEU A 19 11.97 0.11 0.80
N ALA A 20 11.65 -0.26 -0.45
CA ALA A 20 11.84 -1.62 -0.96
C ALA A 20 13.32 -2.04 -0.83
N PHE A 21 14.23 -1.18 -1.25
CA PHE A 21 15.66 -1.44 -1.15
C PHE A 21 16.11 -1.61 0.31
N MET A 22 15.66 -0.75 1.22
CA MET A 22 15.99 -0.87 2.65
C MET A 22 15.43 -2.17 3.25
N MET A 23 14.20 -2.51 2.91
CA MET A 23 13.54 -3.71 3.43
C MET A 23 14.26 -5.00 3.03
N THR A 24 14.80 -5.08 1.81
CA THR A 24 15.55 -6.26 1.36
C THR A 24 16.86 -6.48 2.12
N LYS A 25 17.39 -5.45 2.78
CA LYS A 25 18.59 -5.55 3.65
C LYS A 25 18.24 -5.90 5.12
N MET A 26 16.96 -6.02 5.44
CA MET A 26 16.52 -6.34 6.80
C MET A 26 16.36 -7.85 6.97
N ASP A 27 17.15 -8.47 7.85
CA ASP A 27 17.18 -9.93 8.08
C ASP A 27 15.78 -10.52 8.35
N PHE A 28 14.92 -9.79 9.07
CA PHE A 28 13.58 -10.29 9.37
C PHE A 28 12.68 -10.34 8.12
N VAL A 29 12.86 -9.43 7.16
CA VAL A 29 12.12 -9.44 5.89
C VAL A 29 12.57 -10.60 5.03
N GLN A 30 13.88 -10.83 4.96
CA GLN A 30 14.46 -11.97 4.26
C GLN A 30 13.93 -13.29 4.88
N ARG A 31 13.98 -13.43 6.20
CA ARG A 31 13.41 -14.61 6.87
C ARG A 31 11.92 -14.79 6.60
N LEU A 32 11.13 -13.71 6.72
CA LEU A 32 9.68 -13.77 6.52
C LEU A 32 9.30 -14.24 5.11
N LEU A 33 10.09 -13.89 4.10
CA LEU A 33 9.79 -14.20 2.70
C LEU A 33 10.42 -15.53 2.25
N LEU A 34 11.65 -15.82 2.64
CA LEU A 34 12.36 -17.05 2.26
C LEU A 34 11.86 -18.28 3.06
N ASN A 35 11.45 -18.11 4.31
CA ASN A 35 10.97 -19.23 5.13
C ASN A 35 9.54 -19.69 4.77
N GLU A 36 8.78 -18.89 4.05
CA GLU A 36 7.48 -19.34 3.53
C GLU A 36 7.61 -20.18 2.25
N GLU A 37 8.78 -20.15 1.57
CA GLU A 37 9.05 -20.99 0.38
C GLU A 37 9.55 -22.41 0.72
N GLY A 38 10.07 -22.63 1.92
CA GLY A 38 10.58 -23.93 2.36
C GLY A 38 9.65 -24.65 3.33
N GLY A 39 8.56 -25.20 2.82
CA GLY A 39 7.59 -25.96 3.60
C GLY A 39 8.21 -27.10 4.40
N SER A 40 8.31 -26.93 5.69
CA SER A 40 8.18 -27.95 6.74
C SER A 40 8.33 -27.25 8.09
N GLU A 41 7.28 -27.25 8.87
CA GLU A 41 7.22 -26.66 10.22
C GLU A 41 8.13 -27.39 11.25
N GLU A 42 8.79 -28.48 10.87
CA GLU A 42 9.46 -29.38 11.81
C GLU A 42 10.97 -29.17 12.00
N GLY A 43 11.60 -28.18 11.33
CA GLY A 43 13.07 -28.10 11.30
C GLY A 43 13.74 -26.85 11.88
N ARG A 44 13.02 -25.76 12.17
CA ARG A 44 13.63 -24.53 12.69
C ARG A 44 12.89 -24.03 13.93
N GLY A 45 13.64 -23.88 15.03
CA GLY A 45 13.14 -23.42 16.32
C GLY A 45 12.66 -21.96 16.38
N GLU A 46 12.10 -21.44 15.31
CA GLU A 46 11.47 -20.13 15.28
C GLU A 46 10.11 -20.18 15.97
N SER A 47 9.96 -19.41 17.04
CA SER A 47 8.70 -19.37 17.77
C SER A 47 7.60 -18.70 16.93
N VAL A 48 6.36 -19.16 17.08
CA VAL A 48 5.16 -18.54 16.47
C VAL A 48 5.11 -17.03 16.78
N TRP A 49 5.58 -16.65 17.97
CA TRP A 49 5.68 -15.26 18.42
C TRP A 49 6.67 -14.43 17.59
N GLN A 50 7.80 -15.00 17.19
CA GLN A 50 8.79 -14.31 16.37
C GLN A 50 8.21 -13.99 14.99
N ARG A 51 7.59 -14.95 14.32
CA ARG A 51 6.91 -14.70 13.03
C ARG A 51 5.78 -13.67 13.15
N LEU A 52 5.04 -13.68 14.25
CA LEU A 52 4.00 -12.70 14.50
C LEU A 52 4.59 -11.29 14.61
N TRP A 53 5.67 -11.12 15.37
CA TRP A 53 6.36 -9.83 15.52
C TRP A 53 6.95 -9.32 14.20
N GLU A 54 7.50 -10.18 13.38
CA GLU A 54 8.01 -9.82 12.05
C GLU A 54 6.88 -9.27 11.15
N LYS A 55 5.71 -9.91 11.17
CA LYS A 55 4.52 -9.41 10.45
C LYS A 55 3.99 -8.11 11.03
N VAL A 56 4.02 -7.94 12.34
CA VAL A 56 3.66 -6.68 13.01
C VAL A 56 4.62 -5.57 12.57
N LEU A 57 5.92 -5.82 12.63
CA LEU A 57 6.94 -4.85 12.25
C LEU A 57 6.82 -4.44 10.78
N LEU A 58 6.59 -5.40 9.88
CA LEU A 58 6.32 -5.13 8.48
C LEU A 58 5.09 -4.22 8.30
N GLY A 59 4.01 -4.51 9.04
CA GLY A 59 2.80 -3.69 9.02
C GLY A 59 3.04 -2.26 9.52
N VAL A 60 3.86 -2.09 10.55
CA VAL A 60 4.25 -0.77 11.07
C VAL A 60 5.09 0.00 10.04
N ILE A 61 6.06 -0.63 9.39
CA ILE A 61 6.89 0.00 8.36
C ILE A 61 6.03 0.57 7.23
N PHE A 62 5.12 -0.23 6.69
CA PHE A 62 4.19 0.25 5.67
C PHE A 62 3.18 1.28 6.20
N GLY A 63 2.78 1.17 7.46
CA GLY A 63 1.96 2.17 8.13
C GLY A 63 2.64 3.52 8.22
N VAL A 64 3.92 3.56 8.60
CA VAL A 64 4.75 4.78 8.61
C VAL A 64 4.89 5.34 7.19
N PHE A 65 5.12 4.49 6.19
CA PHE A 65 5.10 4.94 4.79
C PHE A 65 3.78 5.62 4.41
N CYS A 66 2.64 5.06 4.80
CA CYS A 66 1.33 5.65 4.54
C CYS A 66 1.16 7.02 5.22
N ILE A 67 1.67 7.20 6.44
CA ILE A 67 1.70 8.48 7.14
C ILE A 67 2.55 9.50 6.36
N ILE A 68 3.76 9.13 6.00
CA ILE A 68 4.66 10.00 5.22
C ILE A 68 4.02 10.38 3.89
N SER A 69 3.39 9.42 3.21
CA SER A 69 2.68 9.65 1.94
C SER A 69 1.55 10.67 2.07
N ASP A 70 0.83 10.71 3.20
CA ASP A 70 -0.19 11.72 3.46
C ASP A 70 0.41 13.13 3.62
N TYR A 71 1.59 13.28 4.23
CA TYR A 71 2.25 14.58 4.39
C TYR A 71 2.91 15.09 3.09
N ILE A 72 3.38 14.19 2.24
CA ILE A 72 3.95 14.55 0.93
C ILE A 72 2.84 14.89 -0.07
N GLY A 73 1.63 14.39 0.14
CA GLY A 73 0.47 14.65 -0.70
C GLY A 73 0.18 16.16 -0.85
N ILE A 74 0.00 16.62 -2.09
CA ILE A 74 -0.38 18.01 -2.38
C ILE A 74 -1.89 18.14 -2.32
N GLN A 75 -2.35 19.14 -1.57
CA GLN A 75 -3.78 19.39 -1.43
C GLN A 75 -4.40 19.88 -2.75
N VAL A 76 -5.42 19.17 -3.21
CA VAL A 76 -6.22 19.50 -4.39
C VAL A 76 -7.68 19.57 -4.00
N THR A 77 -8.27 20.77 -4.02
CA THR A 77 -9.71 21.00 -3.76
C THR A 77 -10.22 20.27 -2.50
N GLY A 78 -9.40 20.19 -1.42
CA GLY A 78 -9.77 19.49 -0.19
C GLY A 78 -9.49 18.00 -0.16
N ALA A 79 -8.86 17.44 -1.19
CA ALA A 79 -8.33 16.06 -1.21
C ALA A 79 -6.80 16.06 -1.13
N LEU A 80 -6.22 14.92 -0.74
CA LEU A 80 -4.77 14.66 -0.72
C LEU A 80 -4.50 13.39 -1.54
N PRO A 81 -4.31 13.51 -2.87
CA PRO A 81 -3.87 12.39 -3.70
C PRO A 81 -2.47 11.94 -3.26
N ASN A 82 -2.29 10.63 -3.13
CA ASN A 82 -1.05 10.02 -2.64
C ASN A 82 -0.90 8.57 -3.13
N ALA A 83 0.20 7.91 -2.77
CA ALA A 83 0.48 6.52 -3.14
C ALA A 83 0.15 5.52 -2.01
N ARG A 84 -0.70 5.88 -1.05
CA ARG A 84 -1.04 5.04 0.11
C ARG A 84 -1.60 3.67 -0.26
N VAL A 85 -2.35 3.56 -1.36
CA VAL A 85 -2.88 2.29 -1.86
C VAL A 85 -1.78 1.25 -2.05
N ILE A 86 -0.62 1.66 -2.56
CA ILE A 86 0.52 0.77 -2.78
C ILE A 86 1.03 0.24 -1.44
N GLY A 87 1.19 1.12 -0.44
CA GLY A 87 1.64 0.72 0.90
C GLY A 87 0.71 -0.29 1.57
N VAL A 88 -0.61 -0.01 1.56
CA VAL A 88 -1.61 -0.87 2.20
C VAL A 88 -1.72 -2.24 1.50
N LEU A 89 -1.79 -2.26 0.17
CA LEU A 89 -1.83 -3.51 -0.59
C LEU A 89 -0.56 -4.33 -0.42
N SER A 90 0.61 -3.69 -0.51
CA SER A 90 1.92 -4.36 -0.37
C SER A 90 2.11 -4.98 0.99
N ALA A 91 1.71 -4.30 2.07
CA ALA A 91 1.74 -4.86 3.42
C ALA A 91 0.93 -6.17 3.52
N GLY A 92 -0.28 -6.17 2.93
CA GLY A 92 -1.12 -7.36 2.86
C GLY A 92 -0.51 -8.46 1.99
N PHE A 93 0.03 -8.12 0.83
CA PHE A 93 0.65 -9.10 -0.09
C PHE A 93 1.88 -9.76 0.52
N LEU A 94 2.74 -8.99 1.19
CA LEU A 94 4.01 -9.48 1.74
C LEU A 94 3.86 -10.11 3.13
N GLY A 95 3.05 -9.54 4.00
CA GLY A 95 2.89 -9.99 5.40
C GLY A 95 1.57 -10.68 5.72
N GLY A 96 0.66 -10.77 4.72
CA GLY A 96 -0.66 -11.38 4.91
C GLY A 96 -1.59 -10.56 5.81
N PRO A 97 -2.60 -11.22 6.45
CA PRO A 97 -3.64 -10.51 7.22
C PRO A 97 -3.12 -9.66 8.38
N VAL A 98 -2.08 -10.11 9.08
CA VAL A 98 -1.54 -9.38 10.23
C VAL A 98 -0.93 -8.04 9.80
N SER A 99 -0.02 -8.06 8.82
CA SER A 99 0.62 -6.84 8.33
C SER A 99 -0.38 -5.91 7.64
N GLY A 100 -1.27 -6.47 6.81
CA GLY A 100 -2.32 -5.70 6.15
C GLY A 100 -3.26 -5.02 7.15
N PHE A 101 -3.69 -5.71 8.21
CA PHE A 101 -4.53 -5.14 9.25
C PHE A 101 -3.84 -3.97 9.99
N ILE A 102 -2.59 -4.18 10.43
CA ILE A 102 -1.83 -3.15 11.15
C ILE A 102 -1.61 -1.91 10.29
N THR A 103 -1.16 -2.09 9.04
CA THR A 103 -0.99 -0.98 8.11
C THR A 103 -2.30 -0.24 7.88
N THR A 104 -3.40 -0.96 7.70
CA THR A 104 -4.72 -0.37 7.50
C THR A 104 -5.16 0.46 8.69
N VAL A 105 -5.01 -0.08 9.91
CA VAL A 105 -5.36 0.66 11.14
C VAL A 105 -4.54 1.93 11.27
N ILE A 106 -3.22 1.86 11.05
CA ILE A 106 -2.35 3.04 11.12
C ILE A 106 -2.76 4.08 10.06
N ALA A 107 -2.92 3.66 8.81
CA ALA A 107 -3.24 4.56 7.69
C ALA A 107 -4.63 5.20 7.84
N ALA A 108 -5.63 4.42 8.25
CA ALA A 108 -7.00 4.90 8.44
C ALA A 108 -7.13 5.81 9.67
N ALA A 109 -6.53 5.41 10.81
CA ALA A 109 -6.54 6.20 12.03
C ALA A 109 -5.81 7.54 11.85
N HIS A 110 -4.61 7.52 11.26
CA HIS A 110 -3.88 8.75 10.95
C HIS A 110 -4.70 9.70 10.09
N ARG A 111 -5.27 9.19 8.99
CA ARG A 111 -6.09 10.02 8.09
C ARG A 111 -7.30 10.63 8.78
N TYR A 112 -7.99 9.85 9.60
CA TYR A 112 -9.19 10.30 10.31
C TYR A 112 -8.87 11.31 11.42
N LEU A 113 -7.78 11.08 12.18
CA LEU A 113 -7.43 11.90 13.34
C LEU A 113 -6.70 13.19 12.97
N ILE A 114 -5.86 13.17 11.94
CA ILE A 114 -5.00 14.30 11.59
C ILE A 114 -5.63 15.20 10.52
N PHE A 115 -6.48 14.65 9.65
CA PHE A 115 -7.11 15.41 8.56
C PHE A 115 -8.65 15.27 8.55
N PRO A 116 -9.34 15.44 9.70
CA PRO A 116 -10.79 15.23 9.77
C PRO A 116 -11.59 16.25 8.95
N GLU A 117 -11.03 17.45 8.76
CA GLU A 117 -11.68 18.58 8.06
C GLU A 117 -11.69 18.41 6.53
N ARG A 118 -10.94 17.43 6.00
CA ARG A 118 -10.90 17.22 4.55
C ARG A 118 -12.18 16.55 4.07
N ILE A 119 -12.79 17.12 3.03
CA ILE A 119 -14.06 16.63 2.49
C ILE A 119 -14.00 15.19 1.97
N SER A 120 -12.81 14.70 1.60
CA SER A 120 -12.55 13.33 1.13
C SER A 120 -12.11 12.37 2.23
N THR A 121 -12.02 12.79 3.50
CA THR A 121 -11.45 11.95 4.58
C THR A 121 -12.19 10.64 4.74
N VAL A 122 -13.53 10.66 4.79
CA VAL A 122 -14.34 9.43 4.95
C VAL A 122 -14.12 8.47 3.79
N ALA A 123 -14.11 8.97 2.55
CA ALA A 123 -13.83 8.15 1.35
C ALA A 123 -12.43 7.53 1.42
N CYS A 124 -11.43 8.30 1.84
CA CYS A 124 -10.04 7.83 1.98
C CYS A 124 -9.87 6.79 3.09
N VAL A 125 -10.57 6.92 4.21
CA VAL A 125 -10.56 5.93 5.31
C VAL A 125 -11.19 4.63 4.86
N LEU A 126 -12.37 4.68 4.27
CA LEU A 126 -13.05 3.48 3.76
C LEU A 126 -12.26 2.80 2.65
N SER A 127 -11.66 3.56 1.73
CA SER A 127 -10.80 2.98 0.70
C SER A 127 -9.60 2.25 1.31
N ALA A 128 -8.93 2.82 2.32
CA ALA A 128 -7.82 2.16 3.01
C ALA A 128 -8.25 0.83 3.66
N ILE A 129 -9.44 0.78 4.28
CA ILE A 129 -9.99 -0.44 4.86
C ILE A 129 -10.22 -1.50 3.77
N ILE A 130 -10.86 -1.12 2.65
CA ILE A 130 -11.12 -2.03 1.53
C ILE A 130 -9.80 -2.54 0.93
N HIS A 131 -8.83 -1.66 0.70
CA HIS A 131 -7.51 -2.05 0.18
C HIS A 131 -6.79 -3.01 1.15
N GLY A 132 -6.89 -2.78 2.46
CA GLY A 132 -6.34 -3.66 3.48
C GLY A 132 -6.97 -5.05 3.47
N ILE A 133 -8.29 -5.13 3.29
CA ILE A 133 -9.01 -6.42 3.14
C ILE A 133 -8.55 -7.13 1.87
N ILE A 134 -8.51 -6.43 0.73
CA ILE A 134 -8.05 -7.00 -0.56
C ILE A 134 -6.62 -7.51 -0.43
N GLY A 135 -5.69 -6.68 0.04
CA GLY A 135 -4.28 -7.05 0.21
C GLY A 135 -4.09 -8.23 1.14
N SER A 136 -4.77 -8.20 2.30
CA SER A 136 -4.73 -9.27 3.30
C SER A 136 -5.26 -10.60 2.76
N PHE A 137 -6.37 -10.56 2.03
CA PHE A 137 -6.98 -11.76 1.45
C PHE A 137 -6.10 -12.39 0.38
N ILE A 138 -5.51 -11.58 -0.49
CA ILE A 138 -4.60 -12.04 -1.54
C ILE A 138 -3.34 -12.64 -0.91
N GLY A 139 -2.71 -11.94 0.04
CA GLY A 139 -1.53 -12.44 0.74
C GLY A 139 -1.79 -13.70 1.55
N TRP A 140 -3.00 -13.85 2.12
CA TRP A 140 -3.40 -15.07 2.81
C TRP A 140 -3.53 -16.27 1.87
N LYS A 141 -4.12 -16.07 0.68
CA LYS A 141 -4.27 -17.14 -0.32
C LYS A 141 -2.97 -17.55 -0.99
N LYS A 142 -1.99 -16.65 -1.09
CA LYS A 142 -0.70 -16.90 -1.75
C LYS A 142 0.44 -17.14 -0.75
N LYS A 143 0.21 -17.92 0.30
CA LYS A 143 1.21 -18.21 1.34
C LYS A 143 2.51 -18.80 0.81
N GLU A 144 2.45 -19.71 -0.16
CA GLU A 144 3.58 -20.53 -0.60
C GLU A 144 4.40 -19.94 -1.76
N ASN A 145 3.85 -19.02 -2.51
CA ASN A 145 4.55 -18.39 -3.63
C ASN A 145 4.06 -16.95 -3.80
N ARG A 146 4.77 -16.00 -3.19
CA ARG A 146 4.45 -14.58 -3.24
C ARG A 146 4.92 -13.88 -4.52
N GLN A 147 5.21 -14.65 -5.56
CA GLN A 147 5.49 -14.08 -6.86
C GLN A 147 4.20 -13.64 -7.54
N TYR A 148 4.06 -12.34 -7.70
CA TYR A 148 2.93 -11.73 -8.41
C TYR A 148 3.35 -11.32 -9.81
N SER A 149 2.52 -11.62 -10.83
CA SER A 149 2.76 -11.14 -12.19
C SER A 149 2.51 -9.64 -12.28
N ASN A 150 3.23 -8.95 -13.17
CA ASN A 150 3.05 -7.51 -13.38
C ASN A 150 1.62 -7.17 -13.78
N THR A 151 0.99 -8.00 -14.62
CA THR A 151 -0.41 -7.82 -15.04
C THR A 151 -1.37 -7.92 -13.85
N PHE A 152 -1.12 -8.85 -12.94
CA PHE A 152 -1.93 -8.99 -11.72
C PHE A 152 -1.79 -7.75 -10.82
N LEU A 153 -0.55 -7.29 -10.59
CA LEU A 153 -0.28 -6.09 -9.78
C LEU A 153 -0.94 -4.84 -10.36
N LEU A 154 -0.80 -4.63 -11.69
CA LEU A 154 -1.49 -3.56 -12.40
C LEU A 154 -3.00 -3.65 -12.21
N GLY A 155 -3.59 -4.82 -12.45
CA GLY A 155 -5.03 -5.02 -12.41
C GLY A 155 -5.62 -4.81 -11.02
N VAL A 156 -5.00 -5.37 -9.99
CA VAL A 156 -5.48 -5.21 -8.60
C VAL A 156 -5.37 -3.76 -8.15
N THR A 157 -4.26 -3.08 -8.43
CA THR A 157 -4.11 -1.68 -8.04
C THR A 157 -5.05 -0.77 -8.81
N PHE A 158 -5.22 -1.00 -10.10
CA PHE A 158 -6.19 -0.29 -10.94
C PHE A 158 -7.61 -0.40 -10.37
N ILE A 159 -8.08 -1.63 -10.09
CA ILE A 159 -9.40 -1.87 -9.52
C ILE A 159 -9.53 -1.20 -8.15
N SER A 160 -8.51 -1.29 -7.30
CA SER A 160 -8.49 -0.67 -5.98
C SER A 160 -8.62 0.85 -6.07
N GLU A 161 -7.89 1.49 -6.98
CA GLU A 161 -8.01 2.94 -7.21
C GLU A 161 -9.37 3.32 -7.81
N MET A 162 -9.94 2.51 -8.71
CA MET A 162 -11.30 2.76 -9.21
C MET A 162 -12.33 2.70 -8.08
N ILE A 163 -12.20 1.76 -7.14
CA ILE A 163 -13.05 1.70 -5.94
C ILE A 163 -12.89 2.99 -5.12
N HIS A 164 -11.66 3.47 -4.92
CA HIS A 164 -11.40 4.72 -4.20
C HIS A 164 -12.06 5.92 -4.89
N ILE A 165 -11.93 6.05 -6.22
CA ILE A 165 -12.59 7.10 -7.00
C ILE A 165 -14.11 7.06 -6.84
N VAL A 166 -14.71 5.87 -6.91
CA VAL A 166 -16.15 5.70 -6.68
C VAL A 166 -16.55 6.13 -5.28
N LEU A 167 -15.77 5.78 -4.25
CA LEU A 167 -16.03 6.24 -2.88
C LEU A 167 -15.93 7.76 -2.74
N ILE A 168 -14.99 8.43 -3.42
CA ILE A 168 -14.93 9.89 -3.44
C ILE A 168 -16.23 10.46 -4.00
N LEU A 169 -16.71 9.97 -5.15
CA LEU A 169 -17.94 10.46 -5.76
C LEU A 169 -19.20 10.22 -4.87
N LEU A 170 -19.24 9.10 -4.18
CA LEU A 170 -20.39 8.72 -3.35
C LEU A 170 -20.42 9.47 -2.00
N LEU A 171 -19.28 9.68 -1.38
CA LEU A 171 -19.19 10.12 0.02
C LEU A 171 -18.75 11.57 0.20
N THR A 172 -18.07 12.17 -0.78
CA THR A 172 -17.65 13.57 -0.68
C THR A 172 -18.80 14.52 -0.98
N ARG A 173 -18.96 15.55 -0.16
CA ARG A 173 -19.99 16.59 -0.35
C ARG A 173 -19.36 17.98 -0.26
N PRO A 174 -19.86 18.98 -1.02
CA PRO A 174 -20.90 18.86 -2.04
C PRO A 174 -20.44 18.01 -3.25
N PHE A 175 -21.38 17.47 -4.03
CA PHE A 175 -21.09 16.57 -5.15
C PHE A 175 -20.24 17.21 -6.24
N ASP A 176 -20.46 18.50 -6.52
CA ASP A 176 -19.65 19.23 -7.51
C ASP A 176 -18.16 19.25 -7.13
N ALA A 177 -17.85 19.42 -5.84
CA ALA A 177 -16.47 19.34 -5.35
C ALA A 177 -15.89 17.92 -5.53
N ALA A 178 -16.69 16.86 -5.31
CA ALA A 178 -16.26 15.49 -5.58
C ALA A 178 -15.89 15.28 -7.06
N VAL A 179 -16.71 15.80 -7.96
CA VAL A 179 -16.46 15.73 -9.42
C VAL A 179 -15.20 16.50 -9.80
N GLU A 180 -14.97 17.68 -9.24
CA GLU A 180 -13.75 18.47 -9.49
C GLU A 180 -12.49 17.74 -9.00
N ILE A 181 -12.53 17.15 -7.80
CA ILE A 181 -11.44 16.33 -7.28
C ILE A 181 -11.14 15.19 -8.27
N VAL A 182 -12.16 14.41 -8.63
CA VAL A 182 -12.00 13.23 -9.48
C VAL A 182 -11.41 13.59 -10.84
N LYS A 183 -11.85 14.67 -11.48
CA LYS A 183 -11.30 15.14 -12.78
C LYS A 183 -9.78 15.36 -12.74
N ILE A 184 -9.25 15.78 -11.58
CA ILE A 184 -7.83 16.09 -11.44
C ILE A 184 -7.04 14.85 -11.03
N VAL A 185 -7.59 14.02 -10.14
CA VAL A 185 -6.82 12.94 -9.49
C VAL A 185 -6.96 11.59 -10.17
N ILE A 186 -8.01 11.35 -10.97
CA ILE A 186 -8.30 10.02 -11.54
C ILE A 186 -7.13 9.49 -12.37
N VAL A 187 -6.63 10.28 -13.32
CA VAL A 187 -5.54 9.85 -14.22
C VAL A 187 -4.24 9.62 -13.43
N PRO A 188 -3.72 10.59 -12.65
CA PRO A 188 -2.48 10.36 -11.92
C PRO A 188 -2.60 9.25 -10.87
N MET A 189 -3.67 9.19 -10.08
CA MET A 189 -3.79 8.15 -9.05
C MET A 189 -3.92 6.76 -9.65
N VAL A 190 -4.80 6.59 -10.63
CA VAL A 190 -5.05 5.26 -11.21
C VAL A 190 -3.83 4.76 -11.99
N ILE A 191 -3.25 5.59 -12.85
CA ILE A 191 -2.15 5.17 -13.74
C ILE A 191 -0.84 5.08 -12.95
N ILE A 192 -0.46 6.16 -12.25
CA ILE A 192 0.87 6.24 -11.62
C ILE A 192 0.96 5.27 -10.45
N ASN A 193 -0.09 5.11 -9.64
CA ASN A 193 -0.08 4.12 -8.56
C ASN A 193 -0.05 2.67 -9.09
N SER A 194 -0.77 2.38 -10.18
CA SER A 194 -0.72 1.03 -10.78
C SER A 194 0.67 0.69 -11.31
N VAL A 195 1.31 1.63 -12.01
CA VAL A 195 2.70 1.48 -12.47
C VAL A 195 3.67 1.43 -11.30
N GLY A 196 3.48 2.29 -10.30
CA GLY A 196 4.28 2.34 -9.08
C GLY A 196 4.28 1.02 -8.32
N MET A 197 3.12 0.34 -8.25
CA MET A 197 3.01 -0.99 -7.65
C MET A 197 3.89 -2.02 -8.36
N VAL A 198 3.89 -2.00 -9.69
CA VAL A 198 4.74 -2.89 -10.50
C VAL A 198 6.22 -2.58 -10.30
N ILE A 199 6.59 -1.29 -10.32
CA ILE A 199 7.97 -0.87 -10.06
C ILE A 199 8.43 -1.36 -8.68
N PHE A 200 7.63 -1.12 -7.64
CA PHE A 200 7.93 -1.56 -6.28
C PHE A 200 8.21 -3.06 -6.20
N PHE A 201 7.30 -3.90 -6.72
CA PHE A 201 7.47 -5.35 -6.66
C PHE A 201 8.60 -5.86 -7.55
N ASN A 202 8.88 -5.24 -8.70
CA ASN A 202 10.01 -5.62 -9.54
C ASN A 202 11.35 -5.27 -8.89
N VAL A 203 11.47 -4.10 -8.26
CA VAL A 203 12.66 -3.72 -7.49
C VAL A 203 12.85 -4.68 -6.33
N PHE A 204 11.80 -4.93 -5.58
CA PHE A 204 11.81 -5.86 -4.46
C PHE A 204 12.27 -7.26 -4.88
N LYS A 205 11.69 -7.81 -5.96
CA LYS A 205 12.05 -9.13 -6.52
C LYS A 205 13.47 -9.18 -7.08
N SER A 206 13.90 -8.13 -7.79
CA SER A 206 15.24 -8.08 -8.39
C SER A 206 16.35 -8.19 -7.36
N ILE A 207 16.17 -7.59 -6.19
CA ILE A 207 17.17 -7.61 -5.12
C ILE A 207 17.22 -9.00 -4.46
N PHE A 208 16.07 -9.64 -4.23
CA PHE A 208 16.05 -11.00 -3.69
C PHE A 208 16.68 -12.05 -4.62
N ASN A 209 16.47 -11.92 -5.94
CA ASN A 209 17.05 -12.86 -6.91
C ASN A 209 18.55 -12.64 -7.20
N THR A 210 19.17 -11.59 -6.67
CA THR A 210 20.60 -11.26 -6.91
C THR A 210 21.49 -11.78 -5.77
N GLU A 211 20.90 -12.23 -4.67
CA GLU A 211 21.63 -12.76 -3.51
C GLU A 211 21.75 -14.30 -3.51
N ASP A 212 21.20 -14.98 -4.54
CA ASP A 212 21.44 -16.42 -4.86
C ASP A 212 22.57 -16.55 -5.90
#